data_249b18dde22135d4365dcb5c35fa1eac
#
_entry.id   249b18dde22135d4365dcb5c35fa1eac
#
_cell.length_a   1.000
_cell.length_b   1.000
_cell.length_c   1.000
_cell.angle_alpha   90.00
_cell.angle_beta   90.00
_cell.angle_gamma   90.00
#
_symmetry.space_group_name_H-M   'P 1'
#
loop_
_entity.id
_entity.type
_entity.pdbx_description
1 polymer ?
#
loop_
_entity_poly.entity_id
_entity_poly.type
_entity_poly.pdbx_seq_one_letter_code
_entity_poly.pdbx_strand_id
1 'polypeptide(L)'
;MTRLETIEGIGPVYASQLRAAGIATVEALLAAGATPAGRQELEQRSRIGHALILEWVNIADLMRIKGVGEEYSDLLEEAGVDTIKELRNRVPENLYEALVKTNEAKRLVRRLPTLGMVRGWVQQAKVLPPKVIY
;
A
#
# COMPACT_ATOMS: atom_id res chain seq x y z
N MET A 1 12.29 -3.79 -9.72
CA MET A 1 12.54 -3.44 -8.31
C MET A 1 12.05 -2.03 -8.04
N THR A 2 11.26 -1.84 -7.02
CA THR A 2 10.60 -0.57 -6.73
C THR A 2 11.31 0.13 -5.58
N ARG A 3 11.64 1.39 -5.76
CA ARG A 3 12.33 2.20 -4.74
C ARG A 3 11.40 2.43 -3.55
N LEU A 4 11.97 2.41 -2.34
CA LEU A 4 11.22 2.65 -1.11
C LEU A 4 10.51 4.01 -1.12
N GLU A 5 11.15 5.02 -1.67
CA GLU A 5 10.63 6.39 -1.72
C GLU A 5 9.37 6.52 -2.60
N THR A 6 9.04 5.49 -3.38
CA THR A 6 7.78 5.43 -4.14
C THR A 6 6.57 5.37 -3.20
N ILE A 7 6.74 4.84 -1.99
CA ILE A 7 5.67 4.82 -1.00
C ILE A 7 5.54 6.21 -0.38
N GLU A 8 4.33 6.77 -0.41
CA GLU A 8 4.04 8.05 0.22
C GLU A 8 4.35 7.99 1.72
N GLY A 9 5.09 8.94 2.21
CA GLY A 9 5.51 9.00 3.59
C GLY A 9 6.90 8.44 3.86
N ILE A 10 7.50 7.70 2.91
CA ILE A 10 8.88 7.26 3.04
C ILE A 10 9.80 8.29 2.36
N GLY A 11 10.29 9.23 3.16
CA GLY A 11 11.31 10.18 2.71
C GLY A 11 12.72 9.62 2.91
N PRO A 12 13.76 10.47 2.68
CA PRO A 12 15.15 10.03 2.76
C PRO A 12 15.57 9.44 4.11
N VAL A 13 15.05 9.98 5.21
CA VAL A 13 15.41 9.52 6.55
C VAL A 13 14.86 8.11 6.80
N TYR A 14 13.57 7.89 6.55
CA TYR A 14 12.96 6.57 6.73
C TYR A 14 13.55 5.55 5.75
N ALA A 15 13.79 5.95 4.51
CA ALA A 15 14.42 5.06 3.54
C ALA A 15 15.80 4.61 4.01
N SER A 16 16.59 5.53 4.59
CA SER A 16 17.91 5.22 5.15
C SER A 16 17.80 4.24 6.33
N GLN A 17 16.82 4.45 7.23
CA GLN A 17 16.59 3.55 8.36
C GLN A 17 16.20 2.14 7.89
N LEU A 18 15.35 2.04 6.87
CA LEU A 18 14.94 0.76 6.31
C LEU A 18 16.12 0.05 5.63
N ARG A 19 16.93 0.77 4.87
CA ARG A 19 18.12 0.20 4.23
C ARG A 19 19.13 -0.31 5.28
N ALA A 20 19.32 0.43 6.36
CA ALA A 20 20.17 0.00 7.47
C ALA A 20 19.64 -1.28 8.13
N ALA A 21 18.32 -1.51 8.09
CA ALA A 21 17.69 -2.72 8.58
C ALA A 21 17.66 -3.87 7.54
N GLY A 22 18.28 -3.67 6.38
CA GLY A 22 18.35 -4.68 5.32
C GLY A 22 17.22 -4.63 4.30
N ILE A 23 16.39 -3.59 4.32
CA ILE A 23 15.26 -3.44 3.40
C ILE A 23 15.61 -2.39 2.36
N ALA A 24 15.78 -2.80 1.10
CA ALA A 24 16.20 -1.92 0.03
C ALA A 24 15.10 -1.56 -0.98
N THR A 25 14.01 -2.32 -1.03
CA THR A 25 12.95 -2.15 -2.03
C THR A 25 11.57 -2.33 -1.41
N VAL A 26 10.54 -1.88 -2.13
CA VAL A 26 9.14 -2.09 -1.74
C VAL A 26 8.82 -3.59 -1.64
N GLU A 27 9.33 -4.38 -2.59
CA GLU A 27 9.15 -5.83 -2.60
C GLU A 27 9.77 -6.49 -1.35
N ALA A 28 10.95 -6.04 -0.96
CA ALA A 28 11.62 -6.54 0.25
C ALA A 28 10.85 -6.15 1.52
N LEU A 29 10.29 -4.94 1.54
CA LEU A 29 9.47 -4.45 2.65
C LEU A 29 8.22 -5.34 2.82
N LEU A 30 7.54 -5.64 1.75
CA LEU A 30 6.37 -6.51 1.78
C LEU A 30 6.73 -7.90 2.29
N ALA A 31 7.82 -8.47 1.79
CA ALA A 31 8.27 -9.80 2.20
C ALA A 31 8.62 -9.83 3.70
N ALA A 32 9.35 -8.84 4.18
CA ALA A 32 9.75 -8.77 5.59
C ALA A 32 8.56 -8.52 6.51
N GLY A 33 7.59 -7.70 6.09
CA GLY A 33 6.47 -7.28 6.91
C GLY A 33 5.17 -8.07 6.69
N ALA A 34 5.22 -9.19 5.97
CA ALA A 34 4.03 -9.97 5.65
C ALA A 34 3.33 -10.56 6.86
N THR A 35 4.07 -10.87 7.93
CA THR A 35 3.55 -11.46 9.15
C THR A 35 3.69 -10.52 10.35
N PRO A 36 2.88 -10.71 11.42
CA PRO A 36 3.05 -9.92 12.65
C PRO A 36 4.46 -10.03 13.22
N ALA A 37 5.04 -11.23 13.26
CA ALA A 37 6.40 -11.44 13.76
C ALA A 37 7.44 -10.72 12.92
N GLY A 38 7.30 -10.75 11.59
CA GLY A 38 8.19 -10.04 10.68
C GLY A 38 8.13 -8.52 10.87
N ARG A 39 6.94 -7.99 11.06
CA ARG A 39 6.75 -6.56 11.31
C ARG A 39 7.38 -6.15 12.64
N GLN A 40 7.20 -6.95 13.67
CA GLN A 40 7.81 -6.68 15.00
C GLN A 40 9.32 -6.66 14.91
N GLU A 41 9.92 -7.62 14.23
CA GLU A 41 11.36 -7.65 14.01
C GLU A 41 11.83 -6.42 13.23
N LEU A 42 11.09 -6.02 12.19
CA LEU A 42 11.42 -4.86 11.38
C LEU A 42 11.36 -3.57 12.19
N GLU A 43 10.37 -3.42 13.07
CA GLU A 43 10.28 -2.29 14.00
C GLU A 43 11.52 -2.16 14.86
N GLN A 44 11.99 -3.27 15.44
CA GLN A 44 13.17 -3.29 16.30
C GLN A 44 14.44 -2.93 15.53
N ARG A 45 14.60 -3.48 14.33
CA ARG A 45 15.80 -3.27 13.51
C ARG A 45 15.85 -1.87 12.89
N SER A 46 14.73 -1.34 12.46
CA SER A 46 14.66 -0.04 11.81
C SER A 46 14.46 1.12 12.78
N ARG A 47 13.97 0.83 13.97
CA ARG A 47 13.54 1.82 14.98
C ARG A 47 12.40 2.72 14.48
N ILE A 48 11.60 2.19 13.58
CA ILE A 48 10.39 2.87 13.08
C ILE A 48 9.18 2.25 13.77
N GLY A 49 8.23 3.09 14.18
CA GLY A 49 7.05 2.64 14.93
C GLY A 49 6.13 1.71 14.16
N HIS A 50 5.36 0.91 14.90
CA HIS A 50 4.45 -0.10 14.34
C HIS A 50 3.46 0.48 13.32
N ALA A 51 2.84 1.61 13.63
CA ALA A 51 1.82 2.19 12.77
C ALA A 51 2.35 2.51 11.37
N LEU A 52 3.54 3.08 11.28
CA LEU A 52 4.16 3.40 10.00
C LEU A 52 4.58 2.14 9.24
N ILE A 53 5.17 1.18 9.93
CA ILE A 53 5.58 -0.09 9.30
C ILE A 53 4.35 -0.79 8.69
N LEU A 54 3.26 -0.90 9.45
CA LEU A 54 2.05 -1.55 8.97
C LEU A 54 1.43 -0.81 7.77
N GLU A 55 1.36 0.52 7.86
CA GLU A 55 0.84 1.36 6.77
C GLU A 55 1.63 1.12 5.47
N TRP A 56 2.97 1.16 5.57
CA TRP A 56 3.81 0.99 4.39
C TRP A 56 3.77 -0.43 3.82
N VAL A 57 3.66 -1.44 4.67
CA VAL A 57 3.49 -2.83 4.23
C VAL A 57 2.16 -2.98 3.50
N ASN A 58 1.10 -2.37 4.00
CA ASN A 58 -0.21 -2.39 3.35
C ASN A 58 -0.15 -1.71 1.98
N ILE A 59 0.50 -0.55 1.89
CA ILE A 59 0.70 0.15 0.62
C ILE A 59 1.51 -0.70 -0.36
N ALA A 60 2.57 -1.33 0.13
CA ALA A 60 3.39 -2.24 -0.69
C ALA A 60 2.56 -3.39 -1.26
N ASP A 61 1.62 -3.91 -0.47
CA ASP A 61 0.72 -4.96 -0.93
C ASP A 61 -0.21 -4.46 -2.05
N LEU A 62 -0.80 -3.28 -1.88
CA LEU A 62 -1.65 -2.68 -2.92
C LEU A 62 -0.89 -2.41 -4.22
N MET A 63 0.38 -2.07 -4.13
CA MET A 63 1.21 -1.82 -5.31
C MET A 63 1.48 -3.07 -6.15
N ARG A 64 1.10 -4.25 -5.70
CA ARG A 64 1.12 -5.49 -6.49
C ARG A 64 0.09 -5.44 -7.63
N ILE A 65 -0.92 -4.60 -7.50
CA ILE A 65 -1.94 -4.41 -8.54
C ILE A 65 -1.34 -3.60 -9.67
N LYS A 66 -1.44 -4.12 -10.90
CA LYS A 66 -0.99 -3.42 -12.09
C LYS A 66 -1.82 -2.16 -12.29
N GLY A 67 -1.16 -1.02 -12.38
CA GLY A 67 -1.82 0.28 -12.48
C GLY A 67 -2.00 1.01 -11.15
N VAL A 68 -1.69 0.36 -10.03
CA VAL A 68 -1.69 1.00 -8.70
C VAL A 68 -0.25 1.30 -8.31
N GLY A 69 0.14 2.56 -8.47
CA GLY A 69 1.46 3.04 -8.07
C GLY A 69 1.37 3.94 -6.85
N GLU A 70 2.30 4.88 -6.75
CA GLU A 70 2.47 5.79 -5.62
C GLU A 70 1.18 6.53 -5.24
N GLU A 71 0.56 7.20 -6.20
CA GLU A 71 -0.61 8.04 -5.92
C GLU A 71 -1.86 7.22 -5.63
N TYR A 72 -2.13 6.20 -6.45
CA TYR A 72 -3.36 5.41 -6.29
C TYR A 72 -3.33 4.49 -5.08
N SER A 73 -2.15 3.99 -4.68
CA SER A 73 -2.04 3.20 -3.45
C SER A 73 -2.36 4.05 -2.22
N ASP A 74 -1.86 5.28 -2.21
CA ASP A 74 -2.16 6.24 -1.14
C ASP A 74 -3.64 6.58 -1.10
N LEU A 75 -4.25 6.84 -2.26
CA LEU A 75 -5.69 7.14 -2.34
C LEU A 75 -6.54 5.97 -1.84
N LEU A 76 -6.20 4.75 -2.24
CA LEU A 76 -6.91 3.54 -1.79
C LEU A 76 -6.81 3.39 -0.27
N GLU A 77 -5.62 3.54 0.28
CA GLU A 77 -5.39 3.42 1.72
C GLU A 77 -6.20 4.46 2.48
N GLU A 78 -6.19 5.71 2.05
CA GLU A 78 -6.95 6.79 2.68
C GLU A 78 -8.47 6.59 2.56
N ALA A 79 -8.92 5.88 1.53
CA ALA A 79 -10.34 5.53 1.35
C ALA A 79 -10.75 4.27 2.12
N GLY A 80 -9.84 3.68 2.89
CA GLY A 80 -10.14 2.54 3.76
C GLY A 80 -9.80 1.17 3.17
N VAL A 81 -9.06 1.14 2.04
CA VAL A 81 -8.62 -0.13 1.44
C VAL A 81 -7.15 -0.33 1.77
N ASP A 82 -6.86 -1.26 2.68
CA ASP A 82 -5.51 -1.47 3.19
C ASP A 82 -4.70 -2.46 2.36
N THR A 83 -5.30 -3.57 1.93
CA THR A 83 -4.59 -4.68 1.29
C THR A 83 -5.37 -5.23 0.10
N ILE A 84 -4.72 -6.11 -0.67
CA ILE A 84 -5.37 -6.85 -1.76
C ILE A 84 -6.54 -7.68 -1.21
N LYS A 85 -6.41 -8.25 -0.02
CA LYS A 85 -7.50 -9.01 0.62
C LYS A 85 -8.73 -8.14 0.87
N GLU A 86 -8.53 -6.90 1.29
CA GLU A 86 -9.62 -5.93 1.46
C GLU A 86 -10.19 -5.49 0.11
N LEU A 87 -9.32 -5.21 -0.85
CA LEU A 87 -9.72 -4.74 -2.18
C LEU A 87 -10.62 -5.74 -2.90
N ARG A 88 -10.32 -7.05 -2.82
CA ARG A 88 -11.10 -8.09 -3.48
C ARG A 88 -12.55 -8.15 -3.05
N ASN A 89 -12.85 -7.66 -1.85
CA ASN A 89 -14.18 -7.69 -1.27
C ASN A 89 -14.99 -6.43 -1.53
N ARG A 90 -14.43 -5.45 -2.23
CA ARG A 90 -15.11 -4.17 -2.48
C ARG A 90 -15.95 -4.24 -3.75
N VAL A 91 -17.09 -3.57 -3.69
CA VAL A 91 -17.93 -3.35 -4.87
C VAL A 91 -17.33 -2.19 -5.66
N PRO A 92 -16.93 -2.40 -6.93
CA PRO A 92 -16.18 -1.36 -7.66
C PRO A 92 -16.87 0.00 -7.73
N GLU A 93 -18.19 0.03 -7.93
CA GLU A 93 -18.95 1.26 -8.02
C GLU A 93 -18.91 2.05 -6.70
N ASN A 94 -19.09 1.35 -5.58
CA ASN A 94 -19.04 1.95 -4.26
C ASN A 94 -17.62 2.42 -3.91
N LEU A 95 -16.62 1.63 -4.28
CA LEU A 95 -15.23 2.01 -4.09
C LEU A 95 -14.89 3.25 -4.90
N TYR A 96 -15.32 3.31 -6.16
CA TYR A 96 -15.09 4.47 -7.01
C TYR A 96 -15.65 5.74 -6.36
N GLU A 97 -16.87 5.70 -5.84
CA GLU A 97 -17.48 6.84 -5.16
C GLU A 97 -16.67 7.25 -3.91
N ALA A 98 -16.21 6.27 -3.14
CA ALA A 98 -15.38 6.54 -1.95
C ALA A 98 -14.06 7.21 -2.35
N LEU A 99 -13.44 6.78 -3.45
CA LEU A 99 -12.21 7.38 -3.96
C LEU A 99 -12.43 8.83 -4.40
N VAL A 100 -13.53 9.10 -5.08
CA VAL A 100 -13.89 10.47 -5.49
C VAL A 100 -14.03 11.37 -4.27
N LYS A 101 -14.80 10.92 -3.28
CA LYS A 101 -15.02 11.70 -2.04
C LYS A 101 -13.73 11.93 -1.26
N THR A 102 -12.91 10.90 -1.15
CA THR A 102 -11.62 10.99 -0.45
C THR A 102 -10.71 12.01 -1.13
N ASN A 103 -10.65 11.98 -2.46
CA ASN A 103 -9.82 12.92 -3.20
C ASN A 103 -10.36 14.35 -3.16
N GLU A 104 -11.67 14.53 -3.12
CA GLU A 104 -12.26 15.85 -2.92
C GLU A 104 -11.81 16.48 -1.60
N ALA A 105 -11.75 15.67 -0.54
CA ALA A 105 -11.36 16.13 0.79
C ALA A 105 -9.86 16.31 0.94
N LYS A 106 -9.06 15.39 0.39
CA LYS A 106 -7.61 15.30 0.67
C LYS A 106 -6.70 15.66 -0.50
N ARG A 107 -7.23 15.67 -1.71
CA ARG A 107 -6.50 16.04 -2.94
C ARG A 107 -5.18 15.27 -3.12
N LEU A 108 -5.27 13.93 -3.00
CA LEU A 108 -4.10 13.05 -3.03
C LEU A 108 -3.60 12.76 -4.44
N VAL A 109 -4.49 12.80 -5.44
CA VAL A 109 -4.13 12.50 -6.83
C VAL A 109 -4.59 13.63 -7.74
N ARG A 110 -3.84 13.86 -8.82
CA ARG A 110 -4.17 14.86 -9.83
C ARG A 110 -5.26 14.38 -10.78
N ARG A 111 -5.22 13.09 -11.10
CA ARG A 111 -6.17 12.47 -12.00
C ARG A 111 -6.87 11.33 -11.28
N LEU A 112 -8.17 11.43 -11.10
CA LEU A 112 -8.97 10.36 -10.54
C LEU A 112 -8.88 9.12 -11.42
N PRO A 113 -8.87 7.90 -10.84
CA PRO A 113 -8.98 6.70 -11.64
C PRO A 113 -10.37 6.64 -12.26
N THR A 114 -10.50 5.96 -13.39
CA THR A 114 -11.80 5.71 -14.00
C THR A 114 -12.48 4.54 -13.29
N LEU A 115 -13.80 4.44 -13.43
CA LEU A 115 -14.52 3.27 -12.91
C LEU A 115 -14.00 1.98 -13.53
N GLY A 116 -13.66 1.99 -14.83
CA GLY A 116 -13.05 0.83 -15.49
C GLY A 116 -11.73 0.41 -14.86
N MET A 117 -10.89 1.36 -14.48
CA MET A 117 -9.64 1.08 -13.77
C MET A 117 -9.93 0.42 -12.41
N VAL A 118 -10.87 0.98 -11.66
CA VAL A 118 -11.23 0.43 -10.33
C VAL A 118 -11.77 -0.99 -10.47
N ARG A 119 -12.61 -1.26 -11.46
CA ARG A 119 -13.08 -2.63 -11.75
C ARG A 119 -11.92 -3.58 -12.03
N GLY A 120 -10.95 -3.13 -12.82
CA GLY A 120 -9.76 -3.92 -13.13
C GLY A 120 -8.93 -4.22 -11.89
N TRP A 121 -8.78 -3.26 -10.99
CA TRP A 121 -8.05 -3.46 -9.74
C TRP A 121 -8.73 -4.51 -8.85
N VAL A 122 -10.04 -4.41 -8.68
CA VAL A 122 -10.80 -5.39 -7.88
C VAL A 122 -10.69 -6.79 -8.51
N GLN A 123 -10.77 -6.87 -9.83
CA GLN A 123 -10.64 -8.15 -10.54
C GLN A 123 -9.25 -8.76 -10.37
N GLN A 124 -8.19 -7.95 -10.45
CA GLN A 124 -6.83 -8.43 -10.18
C GLN A 124 -6.69 -8.94 -8.75
N ALA A 125 -7.29 -8.21 -7.79
CA ALA A 125 -7.23 -8.59 -6.38
C ALA A 125 -7.86 -9.95 -6.11
N LYS A 126 -8.86 -10.35 -6.91
CA LYS A 126 -9.51 -11.66 -6.77
C LYS A 126 -8.62 -12.82 -7.19
N VAL A 127 -7.65 -12.59 -8.06
CA VAL A 127 -6.78 -13.66 -8.57
C VAL A 127 -5.39 -13.66 -7.92
N LEU A 128 -5.00 -12.58 -7.26
CA LEU A 128 -3.72 -12.52 -6.55
C LEU A 128 -3.82 -13.15 -5.17
N PRO A 129 -2.82 -13.96 -4.76
CA PRO A 129 -2.84 -14.54 -3.41
C PRO A 129 -2.59 -13.45 -2.37
N PRO A 130 -3.31 -13.47 -1.22
CA PRO A 130 -3.02 -12.59 -0.11
C PRO A 130 -1.61 -12.84 0.43
N LYS A 131 -0.90 -11.78 0.82
CA LYS A 131 0.44 -11.88 1.40
C LYS A 131 0.52 -11.33 2.82
N VAL A 132 -0.28 -10.32 3.14
CA VAL A 132 -0.24 -9.69 4.46
C VAL A 132 -1.16 -10.43 5.42
N ILE A 133 -0.62 -10.85 6.57
CA ILE A 133 -1.36 -11.54 7.63
C ILE A 133 -1.35 -10.61 8.84
N TYR A 134 -2.50 -10.45 9.47
CA TYR A 134 -2.63 -9.64 10.71
C TYR A 134 -2.62 -10.52 11.98
#